data_969aa86e5a94523b138807b81773d1de
#
_entry.id   969aa86e5a94523b138807b81773d1de
#
_cell.length_a   1.000
_cell.length_b   1.000
_cell.length_c   1.000
_cell.angle_alpha   90.00
_cell.angle_beta   90.00
_cell.angle_gamma   90.00
#
_symmetry.space_group_name_H-M   'P 1'
#
loop_
_entity.id
_entity.type
_entity.pdbx_description
1 polymer ?
#
loop_
_entity_poly.entity_id
_entity_poly.type
_entity_poly.pdbx_seq_one_letter_code
_entity_poly.pdbx_strand_id
1 'polypeptide(L)'
;MKLFLDTSSVDVVRDHLSTGLIDGVTTNPSLMLKEGKDPHEVIKRMSDLFDESASISADVTADTAEEMVDLAQPYINIGSNVTIKVPCNKEGLKACLEIAETGVDVNVTLIFSVSQAILAVNSGAKYLSPFVGRVDDQRFGGVSLIKRIREVLSPSWKLYNIQKYDCPEILAASIRSVGDVEYSFAQGADVCTMPPSIFDKMYHHIMTDDGLKKFNDDWKTLMEKQ
;
A
#
# COMPACT_ATOMS: atom_id res chain seq x y z
N MET A 1 2.18 6.87 9.49
CA MET A 1 1.29 6.93 8.29
C MET A 1 2.18 6.93 7.07
N LYS A 2 2.01 5.97 6.19
CA LYS A 2 2.78 5.86 4.94
C LYS A 2 1.86 6.04 3.73
N LEU A 3 2.32 6.72 2.70
CA LEU A 3 1.58 6.97 1.48
C LEU A 3 2.22 6.20 0.33
N PHE A 4 1.46 5.28 -0.26
CA PHE A 4 1.89 4.51 -1.42
C PHE A 4 1.08 4.91 -2.65
N LEU A 5 1.71 4.84 -3.82
CA LEU A 5 1.01 4.98 -5.09
C LEU A 5 0.59 3.59 -5.62
N ASP A 6 -0.67 3.47 -6.06
CA ASP A 6 -1.16 2.28 -6.77
C ASP A 6 -1.05 2.52 -8.28
N THR A 7 0.10 2.16 -8.85
CA THR A 7 0.40 2.39 -10.27
C THR A 7 1.51 1.47 -10.77
N SER A 8 1.50 1.16 -12.08
CA SER A 8 2.60 0.47 -12.77
C SER A 8 3.41 1.39 -13.69
N SER A 9 3.13 2.70 -13.67
CA SER A 9 3.86 3.69 -14.48
C SER A 9 5.07 4.24 -13.74
N VAL A 10 6.26 3.85 -14.17
CA VAL A 10 7.54 4.30 -13.61
C VAL A 10 7.71 5.81 -13.70
N ASP A 11 7.24 6.43 -14.80
CA ASP A 11 7.37 7.87 -15.00
C ASP A 11 6.48 8.65 -14.04
N VAL A 12 5.25 8.19 -13.80
CA VAL A 12 4.35 8.76 -12.78
C VAL A 12 4.94 8.65 -11.38
N VAL A 13 5.54 7.50 -11.04
CA VAL A 13 6.22 7.33 -9.74
C VAL A 13 7.36 8.33 -9.59
N ARG A 14 8.22 8.47 -10.63
CA ARG A 14 9.35 9.40 -10.63
C ARG A 14 8.91 10.84 -10.39
N ASP A 15 7.85 11.28 -11.06
CA ASP A 15 7.31 12.64 -10.92
C ASP A 15 6.84 12.90 -9.48
N HIS A 16 6.13 11.95 -8.88
CA HIS A 16 5.61 12.10 -7.51
C HIS A 16 6.69 11.98 -6.43
N LEU A 17 7.78 11.24 -6.68
CA LEU A 17 8.91 11.15 -5.75
C LEU A 17 9.57 12.51 -5.46
N SER A 18 9.49 13.46 -6.40
CA SER A 18 9.98 14.83 -6.21
C SER A 18 9.32 15.55 -5.03
N THR A 19 8.15 15.10 -4.59
CA THR A 19 7.43 15.64 -3.42
C THR A 19 8.06 15.23 -2.09
N GLY A 20 8.83 14.14 -2.04
CA GLY A 20 9.37 13.54 -0.81
C GLY A 20 8.31 12.90 0.10
N LEU A 21 7.08 12.68 -0.39
CA LEU A 21 5.94 12.20 0.42
C LEU A 21 5.53 10.76 0.13
N ILE A 22 6.21 10.08 -0.81
CA ILE A 22 5.85 8.71 -1.23
C ILE A 22 6.80 7.72 -0.57
N ASP A 23 6.23 6.78 0.19
CA ASP A 23 6.95 5.74 0.94
C ASP A 23 6.99 4.39 0.21
N GLY A 24 6.28 4.24 -0.90
CA GLY A 24 6.27 2.99 -1.65
C GLY A 24 5.26 2.96 -2.80
N VAL A 25 5.19 1.79 -3.44
CA VAL A 25 4.32 1.57 -4.59
C VAL A 25 3.67 0.20 -4.48
N THR A 26 2.37 0.14 -4.77
CA THR A 26 1.71 -1.14 -5.07
C THR A 26 1.42 -1.23 -6.55
N THR A 27 1.62 -2.42 -7.10
CA THR A 27 1.19 -2.77 -8.45
C THR A 27 0.08 -3.82 -8.39
N ASN A 28 -0.48 -4.16 -9.50
CA ASN A 28 -1.37 -5.30 -9.66
C ASN A 28 -1.44 -5.74 -11.12
N PRO A 29 -1.90 -6.99 -11.41
CA PRO A 29 -1.93 -7.51 -12.78
C PRO A 29 -2.71 -6.63 -13.76
N SER A 30 -3.80 -5.98 -13.32
CA SER A 30 -4.60 -5.10 -14.19
C SER A 30 -3.85 -3.82 -14.58
N LEU A 31 -3.07 -3.24 -13.65
CA LEU A 31 -2.21 -2.09 -13.92
C LEU A 31 -1.05 -2.49 -14.82
N MET A 32 -0.42 -3.63 -14.58
CA MET A 32 0.66 -4.16 -15.44
C MET A 32 0.18 -4.43 -16.85
N LEU A 33 -1.01 -5.04 -17.01
CA LEU A 33 -1.62 -5.26 -18.31
C LEU A 33 -1.87 -3.95 -19.06
N LYS A 34 -2.35 -2.91 -18.34
CA LYS A 34 -2.61 -1.59 -18.93
C LYS A 34 -1.31 -0.88 -19.35
N GLU A 35 -0.24 -1.02 -18.59
CA GLU A 35 1.07 -0.47 -18.93
C GLU A 35 1.70 -1.16 -20.15
N GLY A 36 1.43 -2.47 -20.34
CA GLY A 36 1.87 -3.24 -21.51
C GLY A 36 3.38 -3.48 -21.58
N LYS A 37 4.08 -3.33 -20.45
CA LYS A 37 5.53 -3.57 -20.32
C LYS A 37 5.79 -4.87 -19.55
N ASP A 38 7.02 -5.38 -19.65
CA ASP A 38 7.46 -6.51 -18.84
C ASP A 38 7.36 -6.17 -17.34
N PRO A 39 6.57 -6.93 -16.54
CA PRO A 39 6.40 -6.66 -15.13
C PRO A 39 7.72 -6.67 -14.34
N HIS A 40 8.65 -7.57 -14.66
CA HIS A 40 9.94 -7.64 -13.99
C HIS A 40 10.77 -6.37 -14.24
N GLU A 41 10.81 -5.88 -15.49
CA GLU A 41 11.48 -4.61 -15.82
C GLU A 41 10.85 -3.43 -15.10
N VAL A 42 9.50 -3.37 -15.04
CA VAL A 42 8.78 -2.32 -14.34
C VAL A 42 9.14 -2.30 -12.85
N ILE A 43 9.06 -3.45 -12.17
CA ILE A 43 9.41 -3.55 -10.73
C ILE A 43 10.87 -3.17 -10.49
N LYS A 44 11.78 -3.67 -11.33
CA LYS A 44 13.20 -3.31 -11.22
C LYS A 44 13.41 -1.80 -11.31
N ARG A 45 12.85 -1.15 -12.32
CA ARG A 45 12.97 0.30 -12.50
C ARG A 45 12.33 1.09 -11.36
N MET A 46 11.23 0.60 -10.78
CA MET A 46 10.63 1.20 -9.59
C MET A 46 11.53 1.03 -8.36
N SER A 47 12.05 -0.17 -8.13
CA SER A 47 12.97 -0.45 -7.04
C SER A 47 14.21 0.46 -7.09
N ASP A 48 14.77 0.69 -8.28
CA ASP A 48 15.93 1.56 -8.50
C ASP A 48 15.65 3.07 -8.20
N LEU A 49 14.39 3.49 -8.09
CA LEU A 49 14.00 4.88 -7.75
C LEU A 49 13.96 5.14 -6.24
N PHE A 50 13.84 4.11 -5.43
CA PHE A 50 13.65 4.22 -3.98
C PHE A 50 14.86 3.70 -3.22
N ASP A 51 14.98 4.11 -1.97
CA ASP A 51 15.92 3.51 -1.04
C ASP A 51 15.38 2.18 -0.43
N GLU A 52 16.18 1.55 0.41
CA GLU A 52 15.85 0.27 1.03
C GLU A 52 14.69 0.33 2.04
N SER A 53 14.30 1.53 2.49
CA SER A 53 13.20 1.72 3.46
C SER A 53 11.81 1.71 2.84
N ALA A 54 11.73 1.85 1.52
CA ALA A 54 10.48 1.83 0.76
C ALA A 54 9.95 0.40 0.57
N SER A 55 8.71 0.27 0.09
CA SER A 55 8.12 -1.01 -0.27
C SER A 55 7.54 -0.96 -1.69
N ILE A 56 8.05 -1.83 -2.56
CA ILE A 56 7.59 -1.97 -3.95
C ILE A 56 6.93 -3.33 -4.09
N SER A 57 5.60 -3.36 -4.09
CA SER A 57 4.84 -4.62 -4.14
C SER A 57 4.77 -5.19 -5.55
N ALA A 58 5.34 -6.39 -5.73
CA ALA A 58 5.30 -7.21 -6.94
C ALA A 58 4.30 -8.36 -6.77
N ASP A 59 3.23 -8.40 -7.58
CA ASP A 59 2.20 -9.44 -7.54
C ASP A 59 2.72 -10.75 -8.13
N VAL A 60 2.50 -11.85 -7.41
CA VAL A 60 2.64 -13.21 -7.90
C VAL A 60 1.33 -13.96 -7.71
N THR A 61 0.83 -14.59 -8.77
CA THR A 61 -0.45 -15.29 -8.77
C THR A 61 -0.33 -16.57 -9.59
N ALA A 62 -0.63 -17.70 -8.95
CA ALA A 62 -0.66 -19.02 -9.57
C ALA A 62 -1.68 -19.91 -8.85
N ASP A 63 -1.87 -21.15 -9.35
CA ASP A 63 -2.82 -22.08 -8.76
C ASP A 63 -2.28 -22.77 -7.50
N THR A 64 -0.96 -22.87 -7.36
CA THR A 64 -0.29 -23.54 -6.23
C THR A 64 0.67 -22.60 -5.51
N ALA A 65 0.96 -22.91 -4.26
CA ALA A 65 1.94 -22.17 -3.45
C ALA A 65 3.35 -22.30 -4.04
N GLU A 66 3.74 -23.48 -4.46
CA GLU A 66 5.05 -23.76 -5.07
C GLU A 66 5.29 -22.87 -6.31
N GLU A 67 4.32 -22.82 -7.23
CA GLU A 67 4.40 -21.93 -8.39
C GLU A 67 4.50 -20.45 -8.01
N MET A 68 3.79 -19.99 -6.96
CA MET A 68 3.90 -18.61 -6.49
C MET A 68 5.28 -18.32 -5.91
N VAL A 69 5.86 -19.25 -5.17
CA VAL A 69 7.23 -19.15 -4.62
C VAL A 69 8.25 -19.08 -5.75
N ASP A 70 8.13 -19.93 -6.77
CA ASP A 70 9.01 -19.91 -7.94
C ASP A 70 8.89 -18.59 -8.71
N LEU A 71 7.67 -18.09 -8.92
CA LEU A 71 7.42 -16.80 -9.57
C LEU A 71 7.94 -15.61 -8.76
N ALA A 72 8.06 -15.73 -7.43
CA ALA A 72 8.58 -14.68 -6.58
C ALA A 72 10.10 -14.52 -6.70
N GLN A 73 10.85 -15.59 -6.98
CA GLN A 73 12.32 -15.58 -6.97
C GLN A 73 12.96 -14.49 -7.85
N PRO A 74 12.54 -14.27 -9.11
CA PRO A 74 13.08 -13.20 -9.93
C PRO A 74 12.89 -11.81 -9.30
N TYR A 75 11.73 -11.57 -8.64
CA TYR A 75 11.45 -10.28 -7.99
C TYR A 75 12.24 -10.09 -6.71
N ILE A 76 12.38 -11.12 -5.87
CA ILE A 76 13.18 -11.10 -4.64
C ILE A 76 14.64 -10.70 -4.94
N ASN A 77 15.17 -11.17 -6.06
CA ASN A 77 16.54 -10.87 -6.48
C ASN A 77 16.75 -9.44 -7.03
N ILE A 78 15.70 -8.63 -7.16
CA ILE A 78 15.83 -7.24 -7.62
C ILE A 78 16.41 -6.36 -6.51
N GLY A 79 15.90 -6.45 -5.28
CA GLY A 79 16.35 -5.60 -4.18
C GLY A 79 15.58 -5.84 -2.88
N SER A 80 16.16 -5.40 -1.77
CA SER A 80 15.60 -5.54 -0.42
C SER A 80 14.30 -4.76 -0.21
N ASN A 81 14.02 -3.75 -1.05
CA ASN A 81 12.80 -2.95 -1.02
C ASN A 81 11.64 -3.57 -1.83
N VAL A 82 11.84 -4.74 -2.45
CA VAL A 82 10.76 -5.45 -3.14
C VAL A 82 9.99 -6.32 -2.15
N THR A 83 8.68 -6.09 -2.11
CA THR A 83 7.71 -6.84 -1.30
C THR A 83 6.93 -7.77 -2.21
N ILE A 84 6.89 -9.07 -1.90
CA ILE A 84 6.11 -10.03 -2.70
C ILE A 84 4.64 -9.93 -2.31
N LYS A 85 3.76 -9.84 -3.30
CA LYS A 85 2.33 -9.68 -3.06
C LYS A 85 1.55 -10.91 -3.53
N VAL A 86 0.85 -11.57 -2.60
CA VAL A 86 0.13 -12.82 -2.82
C VAL A 86 -1.35 -12.69 -2.44
N PRO A 87 -2.28 -13.45 -3.06
CA PRO A 87 -3.70 -13.41 -2.74
C PRO A 87 -4.01 -14.07 -1.39
N CYS A 88 -5.04 -13.57 -0.70
CA CYS A 88 -5.56 -14.15 0.55
C CYS A 88 -6.44 -15.37 0.30
N ASN A 89 -5.84 -16.45 -0.19
CA ASN A 89 -6.44 -17.78 -0.31
C ASN A 89 -5.51 -18.84 0.30
N LYS A 90 -5.93 -20.10 0.30
CA LYS A 90 -5.17 -21.20 0.94
C LYS A 90 -3.74 -21.31 0.38
N GLU A 91 -3.58 -21.29 -0.93
CA GLU A 91 -2.28 -21.46 -1.57
C GLU A 91 -1.42 -20.17 -1.44
N GLY A 92 -2.02 -18.97 -1.57
CA GLY A 92 -1.30 -17.72 -1.34
C GLY A 92 -0.81 -17.56 0.10
N LEU A 93 -1.56 -18.04 1.10
CA LEU A 93 -1.13 -18.01 2.50
C LEU A 93 -0.01 -19.04 2.81
N LYS A 94 0.02 -20.17 2.12
CA LYS A 94 1.16 -21.10 2.18
C LYS A 94 2.42 -20.48 1.55
N ALA A 95 2.28 -19.86 0.36
CA ALA A 95 3.37 -19.14 -0.29
C ALA A 95 3.88 -17.99 0.60
N CYS A 96 2.96 -17.24 1.23
CA CYS A 96 3.31 -16.20 2.20
C CYS A 96 4.20 -16.74 3.33
N LEU A 97 3.80 -17.86 3.95
CA LEU A 97 4.55 -18.47 5.04
C LEU A 97 5.97 -18.85 4.59
N GLU A 98 6.10 -19.53 3.46
CA GLU A 98 7.38 -19.97 2.92
C GLU A 98 8.30 -18.80 2.55
N ILE A 99 7.77 -17.77 1.88
CA ILE A 99 8.53 -16.58 1.50
C ILE A 99 8.94 -15.77 2.74
N ALA A 100 8.02 -15.56 3.69
CA ALA A 100 8.31 -14.80 4.91
C ALA A 100 9.37 -15.47 5.80
N GLU A 101 9.46 -16.79 5.82
CA GLU A 101 10.52 -17.54 6.54
C GLU A 101 11.93 -17.28 5.98
N THR A 102 12.03 -16.80 4.74
CA THR A 102 13.32 -16.35 4.14
C THR A 102 13.73 -14.93 4.54
N GLY A 103 12.86 -14.19 5.25
CA GLY A 103 13.08 -12.79 5.64
C GLY A 103 12.62 -11.78 4.60
N VAL A 104 11.91 -12.20 3.56
CA VAL A 104 11.34 -11.32 2.54
C VAL A 104 9.99 -10.79 3.00
N ASP A 105 9.77 -9.50 2.85
CA ASP A 105 8.47 -8.87 3.16
C ASP A 105 7.37 -9.36 2.22
N VAL A 106 6.21 -9.75 2.80
CA VAL A 106 5.06 -10.22 2.02
C VAL A 106 3.83 -9.35 2.29
N ASN A 107 3.16 -8.96 1.21
CA ASN A 107 1.89 -8.24 1.21
C ASN A 107 0.75 -9.20 0.85
N VAL A 108 -0.08 -9.57 1.83
CA VAL A 108 -1.25 -10.39 1.54
C VAL A 108 -2.40 -9.50 1.09
N THR A 109 -2.81 -9.68 -0.16
CA THR A 109 -3.84 -8.87 -0.82
C THR A 109 -5.20 -9.57 -0.93
N LEU A 110 -6.23 -8.85 -1.39
CA LEU A 110 -7.60 -9.33 -1.51
C LEU A 110 -8.19 -9.77 -0.16
N ILE A 111 -7.95 -8.95 0.87
CA ILE A 111 -8.57 -9.14 2.19
C ILE A 111 -9.92 -8.43 2.22
N PHE A 112 -10.98 -9.18 2.52
CA PHE A 112 -12.36 -8.70 2.59
C PHE A 112 -13.04 -8.99 3.93
N SER A 113 -12.34 -9.67 4.85
CA SER A 113 -12.86 -10.01 6.18
C SER A 113 -11.78 -10.02 7.24
N VAL A 114 -12.19 -9.87 8.51
CA VAL A 114 -11.28 -9.98 9.66
C VAL A 114 -10.67 -11.38 9.77
N SER A 115 -11.45 -12.44 9.49
CA SER A 115 -10.93 -13.82 9.50
C SER A 115 -9.81 -14.04 8.49
N GLN A 116 -9.90 -13.45 7.29
CA GLN A 116 -8.81 -13.45 6.31
C GLN A 116 -7.57 -12.72 6.83
N ALA A 117 -7.75 -11.55 7.46
CA ALA A 117 -6.64 -10.82 8.06
C ALA A 117 -5.94 -11.63 9.16
N ILE A 118 -6.69 -12.33 10.03
CA ILE A 118 -6.13 -13.22 11.05
C ILE A 118 -5.27 -14.32 10.41
N LEU A 119 -5.74 -14.95 9.35
CA LEU A 119 -4.98 -16.01 8.65
C LEU A 119 -3.70 -15.43 8.01
N ALA A 120 -3.77 -14.24 7.39
CA ALA A 120 -2.63 -13.56 6.79
C ALA A 120 -1.56 -13.19 7.84
N VAL A 121 -1.96 -12.71 9.01
CA VAL A 121 -1.03 -12.48 10.14
C VAL A 121 -0.29 -13.74 10.52
N ASN A 122 -1.02 -14.85 10.67
CA ASN A 122 -0.42 -16.14 11.09
C ASN A 122 0.47 -16.76 9.98
N SER A 123 0.34 -16.32 8.74
CA SER A 123 1.27 -16.70 7.65
C SER A 123 2.50 -15.81 7.53
N GLY A 124 2.71 -14.85 8.44
CA GLY A 124 3.89 -14.00 8.47
C GLY A 124 3.83 -12.78 7.54
N ALA A 125 2.64 -12.36 7.13
CA ALA A 125 2.48 -11.17 6.30
C ALA A 125 3.05 -9.91 6.98
N LYS A 126 3.85 -9.13 6.24
CA LYS A 126 4.29 -7.79 6.64
C LYS A 126 3.18 -6.76 6.42
N TYR A 127 2.47 -6.86 5.31
CA TYR A 127 1.34 -6.00 4.99
C TYR A 127 0.05 -6.80 4.83
N LEU A 128 -1.02 -6.26 5.40
CA LEU A 128 -2.39 -6.73 5.21
C LEU A 128 -3.12 -5.74 4.33
N SER A 129 -3.56 -6.13 3.13
CA SER A 129 -4.23 -5.24 2.20
C SER A 129 -5.75 -5.45 2.16
N PRO A 130 -6.54 -4.88 3.11
CA PRO A 130 -7.98 -4.83 3.01
C PRO A 130 -8.43 -3.89 1.88
N PHE A 131 -9.40 -4.35 1.07
CA PHE A 131 -9.90 -3.65 -0.11
C PHE A 131 -11.10 -2.77 0.22
N VAL A 132 -10.86 -1.53 0.68
CA VAL A 132 -11.88 -0.58 1.14
C VAL A 132 -12.96 -0.36 0.07
N GLY A 133 -12.60 0.13 -1.11
CA GLY A 133 -13.56 0.48 -2.14
C GLY A 133 -14.36 -0.71 -2.67
N ARG A 134 -13.76 -1.90 -2.80
CA ARG A 134 -14.50 -3.10 -3.23
C ARG A 134 -15.47 -3.60 -2.16
N VAL A 135 -15.16 -3.44 -0.87
CA VAL A 135 -16.08 -3.75 0.24
C VAL A 135 -17.26 -2.78 0.23
N ASP A 136 -17.00 -1.50 -0.06
CA ASP A 136 -18.04 -0.46 -0.17
C ASP A 136 -18.96 -0.69 -1.37
N ASP A 137 -18.46 -1.22 -2.49
CA ASP A 137 -19.31 -1.63 -3.63
C ASP A 137 -20.41 -2.62 -3.21
N GLN A 138 -20.12 -3.45 -2.22
CA GLN A 138 -21.07 -4.41 -1.65
C GLN A 138 -21.82 -3.84 -0.42
N ARG A 139 -21.62 -2.56 -0.07
CA ARG A 139 -22.22 -1.87 1.09
C ARG A 139 -21.89 -2.50 2.45
N PHE A 140 -20.72 -3.14 2.58
CA PHE A 140 -20.28 -3.77 3.83
C PHE A 140 -19.39 -2.87 4.70
N GLY A 141 -19.11 -1.63 4.27
CA GLY A 141 -18.33 -0.65 5.03
C GLY A 141 -16.84 -0.97 5.06
N GLY A 142 -16.13 -0.63 3.96
CA GLY A 142 -14.70 -0.94 3.80
C GLY A 142 -13.81 -0.32 4.87
N VAL A 143 -14.08 0.93 5.21
CA VAL A 143 -13.36 1.63 6.30
C VAL A 143 -13.63 0.97 7.67
N SER A 144 -14.84 0.46 7.90
CA SER A 144 -15.16 -0.28 9.13
C SER A 144 -14.42 -1.62 9.22
N LEU A 145 -14.04 -2.21 8.08
CA LEU A 145 -13.21 -3.41 8.05
C LEU A 145 -11.82 -3.12 8.62
N ILE A 146 -11.20 -1.98 8.27
CA ILE A 146 -9.90 -1.55 8.82
C ILE A 146 -9.96 -1.45 10.34
N LYS A 147 -10.99 -0.77 10.88
CA LYS A 147 -11.19 -0.64 12.33
C LYS A 147 -11.24 -2.00 13.02
N ARG A 148 -12.06 -2.93 12.50
CA ARG A 148 -12.19 -4.28 13.08
C ARG A 148 -10.90 -5.09 13.01
N ILE A 149 -10.12 -4.96 11.93
CA ILE A 149 -8.80 -5.58 11.83
C ILE A 149 -7.87 -4.98 12.89
N ARG A 150 -7.84 -3.65 13.03
CA ARG A 150 -7.00 -2.95 14.03
C ARG A 150 -7.37 -3.36 15.46
N GLU A 151 -8.64 -3.53 15.77
CA GLU A 151 -9.11 -3.99 17.09
C GLU A 151 -8.58 -5.39 17.44
N VAL A 152 -8.56 -6.30 16.45
CA VAL A 152 -7.97 -7.64 16.63
C VAL A 152 -6.45 -7.57 16.79
N LEU A 153 -5.77 -6.68 16.05
CA LEU A 153 -4.32 -6.45 16.15
C LEU A 153 -3.92 -5.52 17.32
N SER A 154 -4.81 -5.32 18.29
CA SER A 154 -4.57 -4.44 19.46
C SER A 154 -3.34 -4.85 20.27
N PRO A 155 -2.81 -3.98 21.18
CA PRO A 155 -1.65 -4.29 22.01
C PRO A 155 -1.78 -5.57 22.85
N SER A 156 -3.00 -5.95 23.24
CA SER A 156 -3.25 -7.21 23.94
C SER A 156 -2.95 -8.43 23.07
N TRP A 157 -3.22 -8.35 21.75
CA TRP A 157 -2.83 -9.42 20.82
C TRP A 157 -1.30 -9.53 20.70
N LYS A 158 -0.58 -8.40 20.70
CA LYS A 158 0.89 -8.36 20.72
C LYS A 158 1.47 -9.10 21.91
N LEU A 159 0.89 -8.99 23.10
CA LEU A 159 1.36 -9.65 24.31
C LEU A 159 1.35 -11.20 24.23
N TYR A 160 0.43 -11.77 23.43
CA TYR A 160 0.28 -13.23 23.30
C TYR A 160 1.03 -13.82 22.09
N ASN A 161 1.36 -13.02 21.05
CA ASN A 161 1.85 -13.53 19.77
C ASN A 161 3.22 -12.96 19.32
N ILE A 162 3.91 -12.18 20.16
CA ILE A 162 5.14 -11.42 19.85
C ILE A 162 6.35 -12.28 19.44
N GLN A 163 6.31 -13.59 19.60
CA GLN A 163 7.52 -14.39 19.45
C GLN A 163 7.81 -14.91 18.04
N LYS A 164 6.91 -14.79 17.08
CA LYS A 164 7.08 -15.38 15.75
C LYS A 164 7.30 -14.37 14.62
N TYR A 165 6.53 -13.29 14.57
CA TYR A 165 6.62 -12.28 13.52
C TYR A 165 6.39 -10.87 14.07
N ASP A 166 6.95 -9.85 13.40
CA ASP A 166 6.65 -8.46 13.67
C ASP A 166 5.16 -8.16 13.46
N CYS A 167 4.67 -7.12 14.13
CA CYS A 167 3.28 -6.70 13.95
C CYS A 167 3.06 -6.22 12.52
N PRO A 168 2.13 -6.84 11.76
CA PRO A 168 1.89 -6.42 10.38
C PRO A 168 1.31 -5.01 10.31
N GLU A 169 1.57 -4.34 9.19
CA GLU A 169 1.00 -3.04 8.85
C GLU A 169 -0.31 -3.23 8.07
N ILE A 170 -1.37 -2.50 8.46
CA ILE A 170 -2.63 -2.47 7.71
C ILE A 170 -2.45 -1.50 6.55
N LEU A 171 -2.45 -2.01 5.33
CA LEU A 171 -2.33 -1.27 4.09
C LEU A 171 -3.71 -1.14 3.43
N ALA A 172 -4.39 -0.01 3.63
CA ALA A 172 -5.67 0.26 3.01
C ALA A 172 -5.53 0.35 1.49
N ALA A 173 -6.20 -0.54 0.78
CA ALA A 173 -6.14 -0.67 -0.69
C ALA A 173 -7.49 -0.45 -1.35
N SER A 174 -7.51 -0.36 -2.69
CA SER A 174 -8.73 -0.06 -3.45
C SER A 174 -9.36 1.29 -3.07
N ILE A 175 -8.54 2.28 -2.80
CA ILE A 175 -8.92 3.65 -2.44
C ILE A 175 -9.47 4.37 -3.68
N ARG A 176 -10.58 5.11 -3.52
CA ARG A 176 -11.27 5.79 -4.62
C ARG A 176 -11.50 7.27 -4.40
N SER A 177 -11.30 7.76 -3.17
CA SER A 177 -11.50 9.17 -2.82
C SER A 177 -10.51 9.62 -1.75
N VAL A 178 -10.34 10.94 -1.61
CA VAL A 178 -9.58 11.53 -0.50
C VAL A 178 -10.20 11.16 0.85
N GLY A 179 -11.53 11.12 0.92
CA GLY A 179 -12.24 10.69 2.13
C GLY A 179 -11.90 9.24 2.54
N ASP A 180 -11.70 8.32 1.58
CA ASP A 180 -11.27 6.95 1.91
C ASP A 180 -9.88 6.95 2.55
N VAL A 181 -8.95 7.82 2.11
CA VAL A 181 -7.62 7.99 2.71
C VAL A 181 -7.75 8.47 4.14
N GLU A 182 -8.48 9.58 4.35
CA GLU A 182 -8.67 10.20 5.66
C GLU A 182 -9.29 9.22 6.65
N TYR A 183 -10.39 8.58 6.27
CA TYR A 183 -11.09 7.63 7.14
C TYR A 183 -10.29 6.36 7.38
N SER A 184 -9.52 5.87 6.38
CA SER A 184 -8.66 4.70 6.58
C SER A 184 -7.61 4.94 7.66
N PHE A 185 -6.91 6.06 7.62
CA PHE A 185 -5.98 6.43 8.68
C PHE A 185 -6.68 6.68 10.02
N ALA A 186 -7.83 7.35 10.03
CA ALA A 186 -8.62 7.57 11.24
C ALA A 186 -9.07 6.26 11.91
N GLN A 187 -9.27 5.19 11.13
CA GLN A 187 -9.64 3.87 11.65
C GLN A 187 -8.43 2.94 11.89
N GLY A 188 -7.23 3.46 11.74
CA GLY A 188 -6.02 2.77 12.16
C GLY A 188 -5.27 2.02 11.06
N ALA A 189 -5.42 2.41 9.78
CA ALA A 189 -4.48 2.01 8.76
C ALA A 189 -3.08 2.57 9.06
N ASP A 190 -2.03 1.82 8.75
CA ASP A 190 -0.63 2.27 8.83
C ASP A 190 -0.19 2.87 7.51
N VAL A 191 -0.72 2.33 6.41
CA VAL A 191 -0.42 2.65 5.02
C VAL A 191 -1.72 2.83 4.24
N CYS A 192 -1.76 3.80 3.33
CA CYS A 192 -2.79 3.89 2.28
C CYS A 192 -2.12 3.84 0.92
N THR A 193 -2.55 2.92 0.05
CA THR A 193 -2.16 2.92 -1.36
C THR A 193 -3.30 3.42 -2.22
N MET A 194 -3.01 4.40 -3.08
CA MET A 194 -4.02 5.11 -3.85
C MET A 194 -3.56 5.41 -5.27
N PRO A 195 -4.48 5.52 -6.23
CA PRO A 195 -4.17 6.04 -7.56
C PRO A 195 -3.50 7.43 -7.48
N PRO A 196 -2.53 7.76 -8.34
CA PRO A 196 -1.88 9.08 -8.38
C PRO A 196 -2.88 10.25 -8.42
N SER A 197 -3.98 10.09 -9.16
CA SER A 197 -5.03 11.11 -9.24
C SER A 197 -5.78 11.37 -7.92
N ILE A 198 -5.78 10.44 -6.98
CA ILE A 198 -6.32 10.65 -5.64
C ILE A 198 -5.27 11.36 -4.77
N PHE A 199 -4.00 10.94 -4.87
CA PHE A 199 -2.90 11.61 -4.19
C PHE A 199 -2.84 13.09 -4.56
N ASP A 200 -2.91 13.44 -5.86
CA ASP A 200 -2.92 14.83 -6.32
C ASP A 200 -4.07 15.64 -5.74
N LYS A 201 -5.25 15.05 -5.60
CA LYS A 201 -6.42 15.72 -4.99
C LYS A 201 -6.25 16.04 -3.51
N MET A 202 -5.36 15.35 -2.79
CA MET A 202 -5.11 15.63 -1.37
C MET A 202 -4.50 17.02 -1.12
N TYR A 203 -3.86 17.63 -2.13
CA TYR A 203 -3.33 18.99 -2.04
C TYR A 203 -4.42 20.08 -2.12
N HIS A 204 -5.60 19.77 -2.65
CA HIS A 204 -6.61 20.78 -2.99
C HIS A 204 -7.62 20.96 -1.86
N HIS A 205 -7.67 22.19 -1.35
CA HIS A 205 -8.72 22.63 -0.43
C HIS A 205 -9.04 24.09 -0.68
N ILE A 206 -10.33 24.41 -0.86
CA ILE A 206 -10.79 25.76 -1.21
C ILE A 206 -10.29 26.83 -0.23
N MET A 207 -10.24 26.53 1.07
CA MET A 207 -9.76 27.46 2.08
C MET A 207 -8.24 27.70 1.99
N THR A 208 -7.48 26.73 1.51
CA THR A 208 -6.04 26.89 1.25
C THR A 208 -5.82 27.83 0.06
N ASP A 209 -6.56 27.62 -1.01
CA ASP A 209 -6.47 28.43 -2.23
C ASP A 209 -6.84 29.91 -1.95
N ASP A 210 -7.93 30.14 -1.24
CA ASP A 210 -8.37 31.47 -0.80
C ASP A 210 -7.37 32.13 0.15
N GLY A 211 -6.84 31.35 1.10
CA GLY A 211 -5.81 31.79 2.05
C GLY A 211 -4.51 32.21 1.37
N LEU A 212 -4.01 31.39 0.44
CA LEU A 212 -2.83 31.71 -0.36
C LEU A 212 -3.00 32.98 -1.21
N LYS A 213 -4.16 33.14 -1.84
CA LYS A 213 -4.45 34.36 -2.60
C LYS A 213 -4.33 35.61 -1.70
N LYS A 214 -4.98 35.57 -0.54
CA LYS A 214 -4.92 36.68 0.43
C LYS A 214 -3.49 36.96 0.89
N PHE A 215 -2.73 35.91 1.26
CA PHE A 215 -1.35 36.07 1.72
C PHE A 215 -0.44 36.67 0.63
N ASN A 216 -0.62 36.23 -0.64
CA ASN A 216 0.14 36.78 -1.74
C ASN A 216 -0.19 38.26 -2.00
N ASP A 217 -1.43 38.69 -1.86
CA ASP A 217 -1.83 40.09 -2.03
C ASP A 217 -1.29 40.96 -0.89
N ASP A 218 -1.38 40.48 0.35
CA ASP A 218 -0.81 41.15 1.53
C ASP A 218 0.72 41.28 1.40
N TRP A 219 1.41 40.22 0.92
CA TRP A 219 2.85 40.21 0.70
C TRP A 219 3.28 41.24 -0.35
N LYS A 220 2.60 41.32 -1.49
CA LYS A 220 2.85 42.35 -2.51
C LYS A 220 2.75 43.76 -1.93
N THR A 221 1.65 44.01 -1.17
CA THR A 221 1.42 45.30 -0.51
C THR A 221 2.52 45.66 0.48
N LEU A 222 3.06 44.66 1.22
CA LEU A 222 4.16 44.86 2.14
C LEU A 222 5.44 45.25 1.41
N MET A 223 5.76 44.59 0.30
CA MET A 223 6.99 44.86 -0.50
C MET A 223 6.96 46.20 -1.20
N GLU A 224 5.76 46.68 -1.58
CA GLU A 224 5.59 48.01 -2.20
C GLU A 224 5.78 49.17 -1.19
N LYS A 225 5.72 48.92 0.11
CA LYS A 225 5.88 49.91 1.18
C LYS A 225 7.32 50.03 1.73
N GLN A 226 8.20 49.14 1.28
CA GLN A 226 9.63 49.17 1.62
C GLN A 226 10.45 49.88 0.56
#